data_4ad1b7c244d9e9ef6affdaa4ee9294fd
#
_entry.id   4ad1b7c244d9e9ef6affdaa4ee9294fd
#
_cell.length_a   1.000
_cell.length_b   1.000
_cell.length_c   1.000
_cell.angle_alpha   90.00
_cell.angle_beta   90.00
_cell.angle_gamma   90.00
#
_symmetry.space_group_name_H-M   'P 1'
#
loop_
_entity.id
_entity.type
_entity.pdbx_description
1 polymer ?
#
loop_
_entity_poly.entity_id
_entity_poly.type
_entity_poly.pdbx_seq_one_letter_code
_entity_poly.pdbx_strand_id
1 'polypeptide(L)'
;MSRAWLSLASRPCAAATYSSSPRLCRPLYYHHHHYLLTSTISKSLTTCTSTRTRGSLLTLAIETSCDDTCVAVLERLPSGAARLHFNRKVTSDHRAFGGVHPLTAVLSHTAHLAPLVQEAFRALPRESNDSNDRTLWVDGVARARPDFVSVTRGPGMSSNLATGLNTAKGMAIAWDVPLLAVNHMQAHALTPRLVSALAKTRKGAEDRRTTEGKRGDEKVIADEPSPTFPFLSLLVSGGHTMLVRSRALTDHAILADAENIAIGDMLDKCARMIVPAEMLHGGPSTTSNPTISTMYGPILEEFAFPSAVGDDNYDYGYTPPATRVDEIKPFESSHGWTLTPPLAEMGRAMAFEFSGINGQVQAILHDRNNAVPLDERRLLARETMRIVFEHLATRILFALDGTGRPAKLRPRRGGRAARGTKSEVAENKGTGQDITTTTTTTMITEIKTENEQKEAEEAREPATVDDDEAEPPIRTVVLAGGVASNRYLRHVVRSLLDARGYANVALECPPPALCTDNAAMVGWAGLEMYAAGWRSALDVVAIRKWGLDPRGKDGGILGIGGWVRG
;
A
#
# COMPACT_ATOMS: atom_id res chain seq x y z
N MET A 1 -4.70 44.33 -57.61
CA MET A 1 -3.45 44.95 -58.13
C MET A 1 -2.32 44.25 -57.39
N SER A 2 -1.73 43.32 -58.05
CA SER A 2 -0.36 43.22 -58.64
C SER A 2 0.68 42.94 -57.54
N ARG A 3 1.19 41.71 -57.45
CA ARG A 3 2.40 41.13 -58.09
C ARG A 3 3.68 41.82 -57.55
N ALA A 4 4.77 41.21 -57.13
CA ALA A 4 5.63 40.16 -57.70
C ALA A 4 6.66 39.74 -56.59
N TRP A 5 7.04 38.52 -56.45
CA TRP A 5 8.20 37.75 -56.89
C TRP A 5 9.56 38.49 -56.87
N LEU A 6 10.53 37.93 -56.16
CA LEU A 6 11.84 37.58 -56.69
C LEU A 6 12.72 36.75 -55.77
N SER A 7 13.19 35.66 -56.29
CA SER A 7 14.22 34.73 -55.80
C SER A 7 15.63 35.25 -56.13
N LEU A 8 16.66 34.79 -55.38
CA LEU A 8 18.08 34.63 -55.77
C LEU A 8 18.81 33.95 -54.59
N ALA A 9 19.18 32.73 -54.64
CA ALA A 9 20.25 32.01 -55.33
C ALA A 9 21.67 32.37 -54.79
N SER A 10 22.22 31.40 -54.06
CA SER A 10 23.58 30.83 -54.07
C SER A 10 24.84 31.70 -54.21
N ARG A 11 25.83 31.56 -53.32
CA ARG A 11 27.12 30.89 -53.54
C ARG A 11 28.08 31.03 -52.34
N PRO A 12 29.11 30.17 -52.24
CA PRO A 12 29.89 29.91 -51.04
C PRO A 12 31.27 30.62 -51.03
N CYS A 13 31.88 30.73 -49.85
CA CYS A 13 33.34 30.97 -49.75
C CYS A 13 33.89 30.43 -48.43
N ALA A 14 34.73 29.48 -48.55
CA ALA A 14 36.16 29.44 -48.32
C ALA A 14 36.62 29.15 -46.86
N ALA A 15 37.36 28.10 -46.80
CA ALA A 15 38.06 27.52 -45.68
C ALA A 15 39.13 28.48 -45.09
N ALA A 16 39.24 28.48 -43.77
CA ALA A 16 40.45 28.85 -43.11
C ALA A 16 40.80 27.76 -42.06
N THR A 17 41.86 27.06 -42.35
CA THR A 17 42.56 26.10 -41.48
C THR A 17 43.21 26.79 -40.31
N TYR A 18 42.91 26.38 -39.07
CA TYR A 18 43.82 26.54 -37.93
C TYR A 18 43.91 25.24 -37.15
N SER A 19 45.11 24.68 -37.14
CA SER A 19 45.53 23.52 -36.36
C SER A 19 45.75 23.92 -34.92
N SER A 20 45.16 23.22 -33.97
CA SER A 20 45.77 22.99 -32.66
C SER A 20 45.03 21.84 -31.93
N SER A 21 45.82 21.00 -31.34
CA SER A 21 45.68 19.69 -30.71
C SER A 21 44.44 19.41 -29.87
N PRO A 22 43.96 18.16 -29.84
CA PRO A 22 42.78 17.77 -29.08
C PRO A 22 43.12 17.47 -27.63
N ARG A 23 42.52 18.23 -26.71
CA ARG A 23 42.34 17.74 -25.33
C ARG A 23 41.20 16.76 -25.29
N LEU A 24 41.50 15.52 -24.94
CA LEU A 24 40.59 14.41 -24.71
C LEU A 24 39.55 14.76 -23.64
N CYS A 25 38.35 15.15 -24.02
CA CYS A 25 37.16 14.93 -23.22
C CYS A 25 36.64 13.53 -23.50
N ARG A 26 36.79 12.64 -22.53
CA ARG A 26 36.16 11.32 -22.58
C ARG A 26 34.64 11.48 -22.51
N PRO A 27 33.85 10.98 -23.46
CA PRO A 27 32.43 10.80 -23.27
C PRO A 27 32.24 9.64 -22.30
N LEU A 28 31.44 9.86 -21.23
CA LEU A 28 30.90 8.82 -20.38
C LEU A 28 29.99 7.95 -21.25
N TYR A 29 30.53 6.85 -21.75
CA TYR A 29 29.73 5.78 -22.35
C TYR A 29 28.89 5.14 -21.24
N TYR A 30 27.60 5.40 -21.23
CA TYR A 30 26.62 4.56 -20.59
C TYR A 30 26.66 3.19 -21.29
N HIS A 31 27.28 2.22 -20.68
CA HIS A 31 27.15 0.83 -21.07
C HIS A 31 25.68 0.41 -20.82
N HIS A 32 24.88 0.40 -21.88
CA HIS A 32 23.68 -0.42 -21.93
C HIS A 32 24.12 -1.89 -21.88
N HIS A 33 24.21 -2.46 -20.69
CA HIS A 33 24.16 -3.90 -20.56
C HIS A 33 22.72 -4.34 -20.87
N HIS A 34 22.50 -4.75 -22.10
CA HIS A 34 21.41 -5.63 -22.45
C HIS A 34 21.65 -6.97 -21.71
N TYR A 35 21.12 -7.07 -20.50
CA TYR A 35 20.87 -8.38 -19.91
C TYR A 35 19.70 -8.99 -20.65
N LEU A 36 20.02 -9.85 -21.62
CA LEU A 36 19.11 -10.88 -22.11
C LEU A 36 18.82 -11.83 -20.95
N LEU A 37 17.88 -11.47 -20.09
CA LEU A 37 17.22 -12.39 -19.20
C LEU A 37 16.29 -13.25 -20.04
N THR A 38 16.82 -14.36 -20.56
CA THR A 38 16.01 -15.49 -20.99
C THR A 38 15.35 -16.11 -19.77
N SER A 39 14.33 -15.46 -19.22
CA SER A 39 13.36 -16.16 -18.40
C SER A 39 12.52 -17.01 -19.34
N THR A 40 12.75 -18.29 -19.36
CA THR A 40 11.81 -19.30 -19.83
C THR A 40 10.58 -19.30 -18.91
N ILE A 41 9.85 -18.17 -18.89
CA ILE A 41 8.45 -18.17 -18.49
C ILE A 41 7.73 -18.77 -19.67
N SER A 42 7.25 -19.98 -19.51
CA SER A 42 6.28 -20.61 -20.39
C SER A 42 5.24 -19.53 -20.76
N LYS A 43 5.32 -19.05 -21.99
CA LYS A 43 4.31 -18.18 -22.60
C LYS A 43 3.07 -19.02 -22.88
N SER A 44 2.35 -19.41 -21.83
CA SER A 44 0.95 -19.65 -21.97
C SER A 44 0.31 -18.26 -22.18
N LEU A 45 0.32 -17.80 -23.42
CA LEU A 45 -0.60 -16.82 -23.93
C LEU A 45 -2.00 -17.45 -23.83
N THR A 46 -2.53 -17.52 -22.62
CA THR A 46 -3.95 -17.74 -22.41
C THR A 46 -4.64 -16.48 -22.93
N THR A 47 -4.90 -16.46 -24.24
CA THR A 47 -5.80 -15.46 -24.81
C THR A 47 -7.09 -15.56 -24.02
N CYS A 48 -7.40 -14.52 -23.22
CA CYS A 48 -8.62 -14.45 -22.47
C CYS A 48 -9.79 -14.58 -23.45
N THR A 49 -10.40 -15.75 -23.51
CA THR A 49 -11.56 -16.06 -24.36
C THR A 49 -12.87 -15.74 -23.65
N SER A 50 -12.80 -15.24 -22.40
CA SER A 50 -14.01 -14.92 -21.65
C SER A 50 -14.71 -13.72 -22.27
N THR A 51 -16.00 -13.88 -22.53
CA THR A 51 -16.91 -12.78 -22.87
C THR A 51 -17.37 -12.07 -21.61
N ARG A 52 -17.63 -10.77 -21.72
CA ARG A 52 -18.20 -9.97 -20.63
C ARG A 52 -19.59 -10.50 -20.26
N THR A 53 -19.86 -10.58 -18.97
CA THR A 53 -21.18 -10.96 -18.46
C THR A 53 -22.15 -9.77 -18.52
N ARG A 54 -23.37 -9.98 -19.03
CA ARG A 54 -24.40 -8.93 -19.07
C ARG A 54 -24.73 -8.47 -17.64
N GLY A 55 -24.74 -7.14 -17.44
CA GLY A 55 -25.02 -6.53 -16.12
C GLY A 55 -23.84 -6.58 -15.15
N SER A 56 -22.64 -7.03 -15.57
CA SER A 56 -21.43 -6.91 -14.77
C SER A 56 -20.87 -5.49 -14.79
N LEU A 57 -20.06 -5.16 -13.78
CA LEU A 57 -19.25 -3.94 -13.71
C LEU A 57 -17.79 -4.29 -13.96
N LEU A 58 -17.16 -3.61 -14.92
CA LEU A 58 -15.77 -3.82 -15.32
C LEU A 58 -14.96 -2.56 -15.04
N THR A 59 -13.83 -2.68 -14.35
CA THR A 59 -12.89 -1.57 -14.13
C THR A 59 -11.48 -1.92 -14.54
N LEU A 60 -10.74 -0.93 -15.06
CA LEU A 60 -9.30 -0.92 -15.10
C LEU A 60 -8.80 -0.15 -13.89
N ALA A 61 -7.90 -0.76 -13.13
CA ALA A 61 -7.39 -0.19 -11.89
C ALA A 61 -5.88 0.06 -11.95
N ILE A 62 -5.44 1.16 -11.34
CA ILE A 62 -4.04 1.59 -11.28
C ILE A 62 -3.65 1.86 -9.82
N GLU A 63 -2.49 1.32 -9.40
CA GLU A 63 -1.86 1.58 -8.11
C GLU A 63 -0.41 2.03 -8.32
N THR A 64 -0.06 3.20 -7.79
CA THR A 64 1.28 3.79 -7.87
C THR A 64 1.63 4.58 -6.60
N SER A 65 1.13 4.21 -5.43
CA SER A 65 1.29 5.03 -4.20
C SER A 65 2.71 5.01 -3.62
N CYS A 66 3.44 3.91 -3.81
CA CYS A 66 4.75 3.69 -3.21
C CYS A 66 5.79 3.26 -4.25
N ASP A 67 6.30 2.04 -4.20
CA ASP A 67 7.37 1.53 -5.07
C ASP A 67 6.88 0.49 -6.10
N ASP A 68 5.66 0.03 -5.98
CA ASP A 68 4.99 -0.91 -6.88
C ASP A 68 4.19 -0.17 -7.97
N THR A 69 4.47 -0.44 -9.24
CA THR A 69 3.63 -0.03 -10.38
C THR A 69 2.67 -1.16 -10.70
N CYS A 70 1.37 -0.98 -10.43
CA CYS A 70 0.41 -2.06 -10.59
C CYS A 70 -0.74 -1.65 -11.52
N VAL A 71 -1.20 -2.62 -12.33
CA VAL A 71 -2.40 -2.51 -13.16
C VAL A 71 -3.23 -3.78 -13.03
N ALA A 72 -4.55 -3.63 -12.93
CA ALA A 72 -5.48 -4.76 -12.90
C ALA A 72 -6.71 -4.49 -13.78
N VAL A 73 -7.33 -5.57 -14.26
CA VAL A 73 -8.66 -5.58 -14.88
C VAL A 73 -9.55 -6.49 -14.05
N LEU A 74 -10.57 -5.92 -13.45
CA LEU A 74 -11.45 -6.61 -12.51
C LEU A 74 -12.91 -6.44 -12.92
N GLU A 75 -13.65 -7.54 -12.94
CA GLU A 75 -15.07 -7.60 -13.24
C GLU A 75 -15.85 -8.09 -12.01
N ARG A 76 -16.87 -7.34 -11.58
CA ARG A 76 -17.88 -7.77 -10.59
C ARG A 76 -19.12 -8.25 -11.29
N LEU A 77 -19.49 -9.49 -11.03
CA LEU A 77 -20.68 -10.13 -11.60
C LEU A 77 -21.96 -9.71 -10.85
N PRO A 78 -23.14 -9.83 -11.48
CA PRO A 78 -24.41 -9.56 -10.80
C PRO A 78 -24.64 -10.40 -9.54
N SER A 79 -24.03 -11.59 -9.47
CA SER A 79 -24.06 -12.48 -8.30
C SER A 79 -23.21 -11.98 -7.11
N GLY A 80 -22.49 -10.85 -7.24
CA GLY A 80 -21.53 -10.39 -6.26
C GLY A 80 -20.17 -11.11 -6.32
N ALA A 81 -20.00 -12.11 -7.16
CA ALA A 81 -18.71 -12.74 -7.44
C ALA A 81 -17.79 -11.83 -8.28
N ALA A 82 -16.49 -12.09 -8.29
CA ALA A 82 -15.54 -11.31 -9.06
C ALA A 82 -14.67 -12.17 -9.97
N ARG A 83 -14.26 -11.60 -11.11
CA ARG A 83 -13.25 -12.17 -12.02
C ARG A 83 -12.10 -11.22 -12.16
N LEU A 84 -10.90 -11.73 -11.95
CA LEU A 84 -9.66 -11.01 -12.17
C LEU A 84 -9.11 -11.43 -13.53
N HIS A 85 -9.24 -10.55 -14.53
CA HIS A 85 -8.77 -10.79 -15.91
C HIS A 85 -7.29 -10.48 -16.06
N PHE A 86 -6.80 -9.52 -15.28
CA PHE A 86 -5.40 -9.09 -15.28
C PHE A 86 -5.02 -8.55 -13.91
N ASN A 87 -3.83 -8.89 -13.42
CA ASN A 87 -3.23 -8.28 -12.23
C ASN A 87 -1.71 -8.45 -12.31
N ARG A 88 -1.01 -7.38 -12.61
CA ARG A 88 0.44 -7.38 -12.69
C ARG A 88 1.03 -6.18 -11.98
N LYS A 89 2.23 -6.38 -11.44
CA LYS A 89 3.01 -5.34 -10.82
C LYS A 89 4.48 -5.40 -11.24
N VAL A 90 5.13 -4.27 -11.19
CA VAL A 90 6.56 -4.08 -11.31
C VAL A 90 7.04 -3.29 -10.12
N THR A 91 7.86 -3.91 -9.27
CA THR A 91 8.48 -3.25 -8.11
C THR A 91 9.76 -2.55 -8.55
N SER A 92 9.94 -1.31 -8.13
CA SER A 92 11.17 -0.54 -8.41
C SER A 92 12.35 -1.06 -7.57
N ASP A 93 13.56 -1.00 -8.14
CA ASP A 93 14.78 -1.49 -7.49
C ASP A 93 15.39 -0.42 -6.59
N HIS A 94 15.33 -0.63 -5.29
CA HIS A 94 15.85 0.27 -4.26
C HIS A 94 17.07 -0.27 -3.50
N ARG A 95 17.67 -1.37 -3.95
CA ARG A 95 18.77 -2.06 -3.24
C ARG A 95 19.95 -1.14 -2.94
N ALA A 96 20.29 -0.24 -3.86
CA ALA A 96 21.38 0.73 -3.69
C ALA A 96 21.13 1.77 -2.58
N PHE A 97 19.87 1.95 -2.14
CA PHE A 97 19.47 2.99 -1.20
C PHE A 97 19.13 2.46 0.20
N GLY A 98 19.05 1.15 0.38
CA GLY A 98 18.69 0.52 1.65
C GLY A 98 17.27 0.84 2.16
N GLY A 99 16.39 1.32 1.27
CA GLY A 99 15.00 1.67 1.54
C GLY A 99 14.38 2.35 0.32
N VAL A 100 13.07 2.63 0.34
CA VAL A 100 12.37 3.21 -0.81
C VAL A 100 12.90 4.62 -1.13
N HIS A 101 13.44 4.79 -2.35
CA HIS A 101 13.94 6.07 -2.85
C HIS A 101 12.92 6.72 -3.78
N PRO A 102 12.34 7.90 -3.44
CA PRO A 102 11.19 8.47 -4.15
C PRO A 102 11.44 8.73 -5.64
N LEU A 103 12.64 9.21 -6.01
CA LEU A 103 12.96 9.48 -7.41
C LEU A 103 13.05 8.18 -8.23
N THR A 104 13.65 7.13 -7.68
CA THR A 104 13.72 5.80 -8.34
C THR A 104 12.32 5.23 -8.54
N ALA A 105 11.44 5.36 -7.55
CA ALA A 105 10.06 4.91 -7.65
C ALA A 105 9.29 5.63 -8.76
N VAL A 106 9.35 6.97 -8.83
CA VAL A 106 8.64 7.73 -9.87
C VAL A 106 9.17 7.46 -11.28
N LEU A 107 10.49 7.27 -11.44
CA LEU A 107 11.08 6.88 -12.71
C LEU A 107 10.60 5.49 -13.15
N SER A 108 10.52 4.53 -12.21
CA SER A 108 9.98 3.20 -12.46
C SER A 108 8.51 3.26 -12.88
N HIS A 109 7.66 4.03 -12.18
CA HIS A 109 6.27 4.23 -12.58
C HIS A 109 6.16 4.80 -14.00
N THR A 110 6.95 5.81 -14.32
CA THR A 110 6.96 6.44 -15.64
C THR A 110 7.36 5.46 -16.74
N ALA A 111 8.32 4.58 -16.48
CA ALA A 111 8.80 3.60 -17.45
C ALA A 111 7.83 2.41 -17.65
N HIS A 112 7.16 1.95 -16.57
CA HIS A 112 6.45 0.68 -16.59
C HIS A 112 4.93 0.79 -16.69
N LEU A 113 4.32 1.94 -16.33
CA LEU A 113 2.87 2.05 -16.26
C LEU A 113 2.21 1.86 -17.63
N ALA A 114 2.68 2.56 -18.67
CA ALA A 114 2.11 2.46 -20.02
C ALA A 114 2.24 1.04 -20.62
N PRO A 115 3.39 0.35 -20.54
CA PRO A 115 3.51 -1.05 -20.94
C PRO A 115 2.53 -1.98 -20.21
N LEU A 116 2.36 -1.83 -18.88
CA LEU A 116 1.41 -2.63 -18.11
C LEU A 116 -0.05 -2.36 -18.52
N VAL A 117 -0.40 -1.12 -18.78
CA VAL A 117 -1.74 -0.74 -19.29
C VAL A 117 -1.97 -1.37 -20.66
N GLN A 118 -0.98 -1.37 -21.56
CA GLN A 118 -1.09 -2.02 -22.86
C GLN A 118 -1.32 -3.54 -22.73
N GLU A 119 -0.63 -4.21 -21.81
CA GLU A 119 -0.87 -5.62 -21.51
C GLU A 119 -2.28 -5.84 -20.95
N ALA A 120 -2.74 -4.97 -20.04
CA ALA A 120 -4.07 -5.03 -19.45
C ALA A 120 -5.19 -4.91 -20.52
N PHE A 121 -5.00 -4.08 -21.54
CA PHE A 121 -5.96 -3.97 -22.65
C PHE A 121 -6.13 -5.29 -23.40
N ARG A 122 -5.05 -6.03 -23.62
CA ARG A 122 -5.10 -7.36 -24.25
C ARG A 122 -5.83 -8.40 -23.41
N ALA A 123 -5.91 -8.16 -22.10
CA ALA A 123 -6.60 -9.03 -21.14
C ALA A 123 -8.05 -8.62 -20.87
N LEU A 124 -8.54 -7.49 -21.41
CA LEU A 124 -9.94 -7.13 -21.32
C LEU A 124 -10.83 -8.27 -21.88
N PRO A 125 -11.99 -8.58 -21.27
CA PRO A 125 -12.90 -9.57 -21.81
C PRO A 125 -13.36 -9.19 -23.22
N ARG A 126 -13.74 -10.19 -24.04
CA ARG A 126 -14.30 -9.94 -25.35
C ARG A 126 -15.69 -9.34 -25.21
N GLU A 127 -16.02 -8.39 -26.09
CA GLU A 127 -17.39 -7.87 -26.20
C GLU A 127 -18.24 -8.86 -27.00
N SER A 128 -19.47 -9.09 -26.56
CA SER A 128 -20.47 -9.79 -27.36
C SER A 128 -20.97 -8.84 -28.47
N ASN A 129 -21.07 -9.31 -29.69
CA ASN A 129 -21.26 -8.54 -30.93
C ASN A 129 -22.44 -7.55 -31.00
N ASP A 130 -23.19 -7.32 -29.91
CA ASP A 130 -24.47 -6.60 -29.94
C ASP A 130 -24.41 -5.12 -29.56
N SER A 131 -23.24 -4.56 -29.18
CA SER A 131 -23.15 -3.14 -28.81
C SER A 131 -21.86 -2.48 -29.31
N ASN A 132 -21.96 -1.77 -30.43
CA ASN A 132 -20.86 -1.01 -31.03
C ASN A 132 -20.32 0.11 -30.11
N ASP A 133 -21.10 0.56 -29.13
CA ASP A 133 -20.82 1.77 -28.33
C ASP A 133 -19.88 1.54 -27.13
N ARG A 134 -19.63 0.29 -26.76
CA ARG A 134 -18.77 -0.08 -25.63
C ARG A 134 -17.55 -0.92 -26.01
N THR A 135 -17.16 -0.87 -27.27
CA THR A 135 -16.10 -1.72 -27.81
C THR A 135 -14.79 -0.95 -27.95
N LEU A 136 -13.71 -1.54 -27.44
CA LEU A 136 -12.35 -1.12 -27.71
C LEU A 136 -11.69 -2.11 -28.68
N TRP A 137 -11.09 -1.61 -29.74
CA TRP A 137 -10.31 -2.42 -30.67
C TRP A 137 -8.87 -2.50 -30.19
N VAL A 138 -8.42 -3.68 -29.77
CA VAL A 138 -7.07 -3.95 -29.28
C VAL A 138 -6.44 -5.05 -30.13
N ASP A 139 -5.39 -4.74 -30.86
CA ASP A 139 -4.71 -5.67 -31.79
C ASP A 139 -5.71 -6.40 -32.72
N GLY A 140 -6.71 -5.67 -33.25
CA GLY A 140 -7.75 -6.22 -34.13
C GLY A 140 -8.82 -7.07 -33.45
N VAL A 141 -8.84 -7.15 -32.11
CA VAL A 141 -9.82 -7.89 -31.31
C VAL A 141 -10.78 -6.91 -30.62
N ALA A 142 -12.09 -7.16 -30.76
CA ALA A 142 -13.12 -6.43 -30.04
C ALA A 142 -13.10 -6.78 -28.54
N ARG A 143 -12.85 -5.79 -27.70
CA ARG A 143 -12.74 -5.91 -26.23
C ARG A 143 -13.79 -5.03 -25.56
N ALA A 144 -14.26 -5.46 -24.41
CA ALA A 144 -15.19 -4.67 -23.61
C ALA A 144 -14.47 -3.44 -23.02
N ARG A 145 -15.02 -2.25 -23.25
CA ARG A 145 -14.59 -1.02 -22.60
C ARG A 145 -14.91 -1.10 -21.10
N PRO A 146 -13.97 -0.75 -20.18
CA PRO A 146 -14.29 -0.59 -18.76
C PRO A 146 -15.43 0.40 -18.53
N ASP A 147 -16.27 0.15 -17.53
CA ASP A 147 -17.35 1.06 -17.15
C ASP A 147 -16.83 2.33 -16.45
N PHE A 148 -15.66 2.21 -15.82
CA PHE A 148 -14.96 3.31 -15.16
C PHE A 148 -13.49 2.95 -14.95
N VAL A 149 -12.66 3.96 -14.62
CA VAL A 149 -11.25 3.76 -14.26
C VAL A 149 -11.08 3.99 -12.78
N SER A 150 -10.48 3.02 -12.08
CA SER A 150 -10.11 3.15 -10.67
C SER A 150 -8.63 3.52 -10.54
N VAL A 151 -8.28 4.38 -9.58
CA VAL A 151 -6.89 4.74 -9.33
C VAL A 151 -6.69 5.14 -7.87
N THR A 152 -5.53 4.84 -7.31
CA THR A 152 -5.18 5.35 -5.99
C THR A 152 -4.90 6.85 -6.05
N ARG A 153 -5.65 7.61 -5.24
CA ARG A 153 -5.47 9.05 -5.06
C ARG A 153 -4.55 9.38 -3.88
N GLY A 154 -4.47 8.50 -2.91
CA GLY A 154 -3.70 8.62 -1.67
C GLY A 154 -4.21 7.71 -0.56
N PRO A 155 -3.52 7.69 0.60
CA PRO A 155 -2.22 8.32 0.87
C PRO A 155 -1.06 7.69 0.09
N GLY A 156 0.07 8.44 -0.04
CA GLY A 156 1.26 7.94 -0.73
C GLY A 156 2.23 9.06 -1.14
N MET A 157 3.24 8.73 -1.91
CA MET A 157 4.20 9.71 -2.43
C MET A 157 3.56 10.54 -3.56
N SER A 158 3.51 11.86 -3.41
CA SER A 158 2.75 12.75 -4.30
C SER A 158 3.09 12.61 -5.78
N SER A 159 4.38 12.51 -6.14
CA SER A 159 4.83 12.33 -7.53
C SER A 159 4.42 10.98 -8.11
N ASN A 160 4.49 9.94 -7.30
CA ASN A 160 4.13 8.58 -7.67
C ASN A 160 2.62 8.48 -7.92
N LEU A 161 1.83 8.95 -6.98
CA LEU A 161 0.37 9.04 -7.09
C LEU A 161 -0.07 9.86 -8.31
N ALA A 162 0.60 10.99 -8.58
CA ALA A 162 0.30 11.86 -9.72
C ALA A 162 0.50 11.13 -11.06
N THR A 163 1.50 10.24 -11.16
CA THR A 163 1.75 9.45 -12.37
C THR A 163 0.56 8.55 -12.70
N GLY A 164 0.07 7.78 -11.73
CA GLY A 164 -1.11 6.93 -11.90
C GLY A 164 -2.39 7.73 -12.14
N LEU A 165 -2.61 8.78 -11.32
CA LEU A 165 -3.82 9.58 -11.36
C LEU A 165 -3.98 10.31 -12.71
N ASN A 166 -2.92 10.92 -13.24
CA ASN A 166 -2.99 11.61 -14.52
C ASN A 166 -3.20 10.62 -15.70
N THR A 167 -2.58 9.44 -15.63
CA THR A 167 -2.83 8.37 -16.59
C THR A 167 -4.30 7.93 -16.56
N ALA A 168 -4.86 7.71 -15.36
CA ALA A 168 -6.26 7.32 -15.19
C ALA A 168 -7.23 8.39 -15.69
N LYS A 169 -6.97 9.67 -15.42
CA LYS A 169 -7.77 10.80 -15.93
C LYS A 169 -7.76 10.83 -17.46
N GLY A 170 -6.58 10.70 -18.08
CA GLY A 170 -6.45 10.66 -19.52
C GLY A 170 -7.27 9.53 -20.17
N MET A 171 -7.24 8.34 -19.57
CA MET A 171 -8.06 7.21 -20.02
C MET A 171 -9.56 7.43 -19.80
N ALA A 172 -9.96 7.95 -18.63
CA ALA A 172 -11.35 8.24 -18.32
C ALA A 172 -11.95 9.23 -19.34
N ILE A 173 -11.21 10.28 -19.69
CA ILE A 173 -11.61 11.26 -20.73
C ILE A 173 -11.67 10.60 -22.12
N ALA A 174 -10.62 9.85 -22.50
CA ALA A 174 -10.53 9.24 -23.83
C ALA A 174 -11.62 8.20 -24.08
N TRP A 175 -12.09 7.54 -23.03
CA TRP A 175 -13.14 6.52 -23.12
C TRP A 175 -14.53 7.04 -22.77
N ASP A 176 -14.64 8.28 -22.37
CA ASP A 176 -15.88 8.87 -21.87
C ASP A 176 -16.52 7.99 -20.78
N VAL A 177 -15.73 7.70 -19.73
CA VAL A 177 -16.15 6.91 -18.57
C VAL A 177 -15.78 7.61 -17.27
N PRO A 178 -16.53 7.37 -16.16
CA PRO A 178 -16.20 7.96 -14.88
C PRO A 178 -14.82 7.57 -14.36
N LEU A 179 -14.22 8.50 -13.60
CA LEU A 179 -13.04 8.26 -12.77
C LEU A 179 -13.48 7.89 -11.35
N LEU A 180 -12.76 7.00 -10.70
CA LEU A 180 -12.91 6.71 -9.28
C LEU A 180 -11.55 6.71 -8.58
N ALA A 181 -11.34 7.73 -7.78
CA ALA A 181 -10.09 7.99 -7.06
C ALA A 181 -10.17 7.39 -5.65
N VAL A 182 -9.53 6.25 -5.43
CA VAL A 182 -9.65 5.37 -4.25
C VAL A 182 -8.66 5.77 -3.16
N ASN A 183 -9.06 5.61 -1.91
CA ASN A 183 -8.15 5.66 -0.77
C ASN A 183 -7.39 4.32 -0.65
N HIS A 184 -6.05 4.39 -0.63
CA HIS A 184 -5.15 3.23 -0.58
C HIS A 184 -5.39 2.33 0.63
N MET A 185 -5.57 2.93 1.82
CA MET A 185 -5.79 2.16 3.05
C MET A 185 -7.18 1.51 3.08
N GLN A 186 -8.20 2.17 2.49
CA GLN A 186 -9.51 1.55 2.27
C GLN A 186 -9.38 0.33 1.34
N ALA A 187 -8.58 0.41 0.28
CA ALA A 187 -8.35 -0.70 -0.63
C ALA A 187 -7.75 -1.92 0.10
N HIS A 188 -6.78 -1.70 0.98
CA HIS A 188 -6.25 -2.76 1.85
C HIS A 188 -7.30 -3.34 2.80
N ALA A 189 -8.07 -2.48 3.46
CA ALA A 189 -9.12 -2.93 4.40
C ALA A 189 -10.20 -3.78 3.71
N LEU A 190 -10.53 -3.48 2.43
CA LEU A 190 -11.54 -4.19 1.66
C LEU A 190 -10.99 -5.41 0.88
N THR A 191 -9.68 -5.66 0.89
CA THR A 191 -9.06 -6.78 0.16
C THR A 191 -9.67 -8.15 0.49
N PRO A 192 -10.04 -8.51 1.74
CA PRO A 192 -10.68 -9.79 2.03
C PRO A 192 -12.03 -9.95 1.33
N ARG A 193 -12.78 -8.85 1.15
CA ARG A 193 -14.04 -8.86 0.40
C ARG A 193 -13.80 -9.20 -1.08
N LEU A 194 -12.70 -8.71 -1.67
CA LEU A 194 -12.25 -9.14 -2.99
C LEU A 194 -11.93 -10.64 -3.02
N VAL A 195 -11.18 -11.15 -2.04
CA VAL A 195 -10.82 -12.58 -1.96
C VAL A 195 -12.07 -13.45 -1.89
N SER A 196 -13.03 -13.09 -1.05
CA SER A 196 -14.33 -13.74 -0.93
C SER A 196 -15.08 -13.75 -2.28
N ALA A 197 -15.13 -12.60 -2.97
CA ALA A 197 -15.80 -12.49 -4.26
C ALA A 197 -15.11 -13.32 -5.37
N LEU A 198 -13.79 -13.41 -5.37
CA LEU A 198 -13.02 -14.26 -6.29
C LEU A 198 -13.25 -15.75 -6.00
N ALA A 199 -13.35 -16.15 -4.73
CA ALA A 199 -13.61 -17.52 -4.33
C ALA A 199 -15.01 -18.01 -4.79
N LYS A 200 -16.03 -17.14 -4.76
CA LYS A 200 -17.37 -17.44 -5.27
C LYS A 200 -17.34 -17.83 -6.76
N THR A 201 -16.53 -17.16 -7.56
CA THR A 201 -16.36 -17.48 -9.00
C THR A 201 -15.77 -18.87 -9.21
N ARG A 202 -14.77 -19.28 -8.39
CA ARG A 202 -14.15 -20.61 -8.49
C ARG A 202 -15.13 -21.72 -8.12
N LYS A 203 -15.85 -21.58 -7.01
CA LYS A 203 -16.89 -22.55 -6.59
C LYS A 203 -17.97 -22.71 -7.65
N GLY A 204 -18.53 -21.62 -8.17
CA GLY A 204 -19.55 -21.68 -9.21
C GLY A 204 -19.06 -22.29 -10.55
N ALA A 205 -17.76 -22.30 -10.81
CA ALA A 205 -17.17 -22.99 -11.97
C ALA A 205 -16.98 -24.49 -11.72
N GLU A 206 -16.67 -24.90 -10.49
CA GLU A 206 -16.56 -26.29 -10.06
C GLU A 206 -17.92 -26.97 -10.02
N ASP A 207 -18.94 -26.32 -9.44
CA ASP A 207 -20.32 -26.83 -9.38
C ASP A 207 -20.94 -27.05 -10.77
N ARG A 208 -20.60 -26.18 -11.76
CA ARG A 208 -21.06 -26.37 -13.15
C ARG A 208 -20.42 -27.56 -13.85
N ARG A 209 -19.24 -28.00 -13.42
CA ARG A 209 -18.57 -29.20 -13.97
C ARG A 209 -19.12 -30.49 -13.37
N THR A 210 -19.70 -30.42 -12.16
CA THR A 210 -20.25 -31.59 -11.46
C THR A 210 -21.74 -31.77 -11.68
N THR A 211 -22.46 -30.74 -12.14
CA THR A 211 -23.90 -30.74 -12.38
C THR A 211 -24.26 -30.52 -13.85
N GLU A 212 -23.81 -31.39 -14.75
CA GLU A 212 -24.43 -31.50 -16.08
C GLU A 212 -25.85 -32.05 -15.91
N GLY A 213 -26.87 -31.19 -15.91
CA GLY A 213 -28.23 -31.64 -16.08
C GLY A 213 -29.39 -30.97 -15.33
N LYS A 214 -29.16 -29.96 -14.47
CA LYS A 214 -30.30 -29.26 -13.83
C LYS A 214 -30.24 -27.75 -14.08
N ARG A 215 -30.90 -27.27 -15.14
CA ARG A 215 -31.30 -25.88 -15.30
C ARG A 215 -32.52 -25.63 -14.41
N GLY A 216 -32.28 -25.08 -13.23
CA GLY A 216 -33.28 -24.37 -12.45
C GLY A 216 -32.97 -22.88 -12.54
N ASP A 217 -33.95 -22.06 -12.94
CA ASP A 217 -33.89 -20.60 -12.85
C ASP A 217 -33.96 -20.19 -11.37
N GLU A 218 -32.90 -20.47 -10.62
CA GLU A 218 -32.76 -19.98 -9.26
C GLU A 218 -32.37 -18.51 -9.33
N LYS A 219 -33.27 -17.65 -8.84
CA LYS A 219 -33.04 -16.21 -8.72
C LYS A 219 -31.80 -16.01 -7.86
N VAL A 220 -30.67 -15.72 -8.51
CA VAL A 220 -29.39 -15.48 -7.85
C VAL A 220 -29.54 -14.21 -6.99
N ILE A 221 -29.82 -14.40 -5.70
CA ILE A 221 -29.77 -13.31 -4.72
C ILE A 221 -28.29 -12.94 -4.65
N ALA A 222 -27.99 -11.66 -4.91
CA ALA A 222 -26.63 -11.16 -4.79
C ALA A 222 -26.19 -11.26 -3.32
N ASP A 223 -25.36 -12.26 -3.04
CA ASP A 223 -24.83 -12.51 -1.71
C ASP A 223 -23.70 -11.51 -1.43
N GLU A 224 -23.78 -10.79 -0.30
CA GLU A 224 -22.81 -9.79 0.08
C GLU A 224 -21.41 -10.40 0.25
N PRO A 225 -20.33 -9.74 -0.21
CA PRO A 225 -18.97 -10.23 0.00
C PRO A 225 -18.60 -10.28 1.49
N SER A 226 -17.92 -11.37 1.91
CA SER A 226 -17.34 -11.46 3.26
C SER A 226 -16.00 -10.71 3.33
N PRO A 227 -15.66 -10.09 4.48
CA PRO A 227 -16.48 -9.92 5.68
C PRO A 227 -17.61 -8.89 5.51
N THR A 228 -18.73 -9.12 6.18
CA THR A 228 -19.79 -8.12 6.32
C THR A 228 -19.38 -7.08 7.37
N PHE A 229 -19.85 -5.85 7.21
CA PHE A 229 -19.64 -4.82 8.23
C PHE A 229 -20.48 -5.10 9.50
N PRO A 230 -19.96 -4.77 10.72
CA PRO A 230 -18.62 -4.26 10.99
C PRO A 230 -17.55 -5.35 11.12
N PHE A 231 -16.29 -5.01 10.82
CA PHE A 231 -15.14 -5.87 11.03
C PHE A 231 -13.89 -5.08 11.44
N LEU A 232 -12.88 -5.78 11.98
CA LEU A 232 -11.57 -5.20 12.28
C LEU A 232 -10.57 -5.52 11.17
N SER A 233 -9.72 -4.55 10.83
CA SER A 233 -8.57 -4.75 9.95
C SER A 233 -7.29 -4.34 10.66
N LEU A 234 -6.35 -5.27 10.82
CA LEU A 234 -4.98 -4.97 11.18
C LEU A 234 -4.17 -4.78 9.91
N LEU A 235 -3.86 -3.52 9.59
CA LEU A 235 -3.10 -3.13 8.40
C LEU A 235 -1.63 -3.03 8.78
N VAL A 236 -0.79 -3.94 8.29
CA VAL A 236 0.62 -4.10 8.68
C VAL A 236 1.52 -4.18 7.45
N SER A 237 2.29 -3.12 7.22
CA SER A 237 3.19 -3.01 6.06
C SER A 237 4.54 -2.39 6.44
N GLY A 238 5.41 -2.16 5.46
CA GLY A 238 6.65 -1.41 5.65
C GLY A 238 6.44 0.06 6.03
N GLY A 239 5.33 0.67 5.59
CA GLY A 239 5.02 2.07 5.82
C GLY A 239 3.95 2.34 6.88
N HIS A 240 3.06 1.39 7.14
CA HIS A 240 1.89 1.59 8.00
C HIS A 240 1.69 0.42 8.98
N THR A 241 1.24 0.75 10.19
CA THR A 241 0.75 -0.23 11.16
C THR A 241 -0.42 0.39 11.91
N MET A 242 -1.63 -0.06 11.62
CA MET A 242 -2.84 0.46 12.24
C MET A 242 -3.90 -0.61 12.43
N LEU A 243 -4.71 -0.46 13.46
CA LEU A 243 -5.92 -1.24 13.69
C LEU A 243 -7.12 -0.37 13.35
N VAL A 244 -7.92 -0.81 12.40
CA VAL A 244 -9.08 -0.09 11.86
C VAL A 244 -10.35 -0.88 12.11
N ARG A 245 -11.38 -0.23 12.64
CA ARG A 245 -12.75 -0.75 12.67
C ARG A 245 -13.50 -0.20 11.47
N SER A 246 -13.91 -1.05 10.57
CA SER A 246 -14.75 -0.71 9.43
C SER A 246 -16.21 -0.95 9.79
N ARG A 247 -17.00 0.13 9.91
CA ARG A 247 -18.45 0.06 10.20
C ARG A 247 -19.28 0.03 8.94
N ALA A 248 -18.80 0.71 7.90
CA ALA A 248 -19.41 0.78 6.58
C ALA A 248 -18.32 1.00 5.53
N LEU A 249 -18.71 1.04 4.26
CA LEU A 249 -17.82 1.24 3.13
C LEU A 249 -16.92 2.49 3.25
N THR A 250 -17.43 3.56 3.83
CA THR A 250 -16.74 4.85 3.97
C THR A 250 -16.58 5.30 5.43
N ASP A 251 -17.00 4.47 6.39
CA ASP A 251 -16.85 4.74 7.83
C ASP A 251 -15.84 3.77 8.45
N HIS A 252 -14.64 4.27 8.68
CA HIS A 252 -13.53 3.52 9.25
C HIS A 252 -12.93 4.28 10.44
N ALA A 253 -12.99 3.67 11.63
CA ALA A 253 -12.36 4.22 12.82
C ALA A 253 -10.94 3.67 12.99
N ILE A 254 -9.96 4.55 13.10
CA ILE A 254 -8.60 4.16 13.48
C ILE A 254 -8.58 3.97 15.00
N LEU A 255 -8.49 2.72 15.47
CA LEU A 255 -8.47 2.38 16.88
C LEU A 255 -7.06 2.46 17.47
N ALA A 256 -6.05 2.06 16.73
CA ALA A 256 -4.64 2.17 17.11
C ALA A 256 -3.78 2.46 15.87
N ASP A 257 -2.74 3.26 16.03
CA ASP A 257 -1.78 3.62 15.00
C ASP A 257 -0.35 3.54 15.53
N ALA A 258 0.63 3.46 14.62
CA ALA A 258 2.04 3.44 14.98
C ALA A 258 2.53 4.84 15.36
N GLU A 259 3.11 4.95 16.56
CA GLU A 259 3.59 6.23 17.10
C GLU A 259 4.95 6.68 16.53
N ASN A 260 5.70 5.76 15.93
CA ASN A 260 7.06 6.03 15.48
C ASN A 260 7.39 5.39 14.13
N ILE A 261 7.60 4.10 14.08
CA ILE A 261 7.94 3.35 12.86
C ILE A 261 6.92 2.24 12.64
N ALA A 262 6.69 1.89 11.38
CA ALA A 262 5.85 0.74 11.05
C ALA A 262 6.53 -0.58 11.42
N ILE A 263 5.73 -1.61 11.69
CA ILE A 263 6.27 -2.93 12.08
C ILE A 263 7.16 -3.54 11.00
N GLY A 264 6.84 -3.34 9.71
CA GLY A 264 7.66 -3.88 8.62
C GLY A 264 9.05 -3.25 8.59
N ASP A 265 9.16 -1.93 8.74
CA ASP A 265 10.44 -1.22 8.85
C ASP A 265 11.24 -1.69 10.09
N MET A 266 10.55 -1.94 11.21
CA MET A 266 11.19 -2.51 12.41
C MET A 266 11.75 -3.90 12.14
N LEU A 267 10.94 -4.81 11.55
CA LEU A 267 11.37 -6.18 11.23
C LEU A 267 12.57 -6.19 10.26
N ASP A 268 12.55 -5.32 9.24
CA ASP A 268 13.64 -5.19 8.27
C ASP A 268 14.94 -4.70 8.94
N LYS A 269 14.84 -3.78 9.88
CA LYS A 269 15.99 -3.30 10.68
C LYS A 269 16.52 -4.40 11.58
N CYS A 270 15.65 -5.12 12.29
CA CYS A 270 16.05 -6.25 13.13
C CYS A 270 16.67 -7.38 12.32
N ALA A 271 16.11 -7.71 11.14
CA ALA A 271 16.67 -8.73 10.25
C ALA A 271 18.12 -8.40 9.86
N ARG A 272 18.38 -7.16 9.46
CA ARG A 272 19.75 -6.71 9.10
C ARG A 272 20.74 -6.79 10.26
N MET A 273 20.29 -6.69 11.49
CA MET A 273 21.15 -6.80 12.68
C MET A 273 21.34 -8.26 13.13
N ILE A 274 20.25 -9.04 13.12
CA ILE A 274 20.21 -10.39 13.70
C ILE A 274 20.76 -11.45 12.72
N VAL A 275 20.33 -11.39 11.45
CA VAL A 275 20.67 -12.39 10.44
C VAL A 275 22.12 -12.19 9.98
N PRO A 276 22.96 -13.26 9.92
CA PRO A 276 24.32 -13.15 9.37
C PRO A 276 24.32 -12.61 7.94
N ALA A 277 25.32 -11.78 7.60
CA ALA A 277 25.39 -11.10 6.31
C ALA A 277 25.38 -12.05 5.11
N GLU A 278 25.98 -13.23 5.26
CA GLU A 278 26.04 -14.28 4.24
C GLU A 278 24.64 -14.83 3.91
N MET A 279 23.72 -14.81 4.87
CA MET A 279 22.33 -15.27 4.71
C MET A 279 21.41 -14.16 4.18
N LEU A 280 21.76 -12.89 4.38
CA LEU A 280 21.00 -11.74 3.85
C LEU A 280 21.20 -11.54 2.34
N HIS A 281 22.38 -11.89 1.80
CA HIS A 281 22.77 -11.58 0.43
C HIS A 281 22.77 -12.79 -0.52
N GLY A 282 22.23 -13.93 -0.12
CA GLY A 282 22.06 -15.10 -0.95
C GLY A 282 22.96 -16.26 -0.56
N GLY A 283 22.54 -17.03 0.42
CA GLY A 283 22.87 -18.46 0.46
C GLY A 283 22.25 -19.16 -0.76
N PRO A 284 22.69 -20.38 -1.11
CA PRO A 284 22.17 -21.13 -2.24
C PRO A 284 20.69 -21.51 -1.97
N SER A 285 19.79 -20.58 -2.22
CA SER A 285 18.36 -20.85 -2.25
C SER A 285 18.08 -21.75 -3.44
N THR A 286 17.61 -22.95 -3.18
CA THR A 286 17.21 -23.97 -4.16
C THR A 286 15.96 -23.61 -4.97
N THR A 287 15.48 -22.37 -4.89
CA THR A 287 14.40 -21.86 -5.72
C THR A 287 14.94 -20.98 -6.84
N SER A 288 14.72 -21.42 -8.06
CA SER A 288 15.20 -20.91 -9.34
C SER A 288 14.67 -19.53 -9.75
N ASN A 289 14.46 -18.60 -8.81
CA ASN A 289 14.16 -17.21 -9.09
C ASN A 289 14.93 -16.30 -8.11
N PRO A 290 15.92 -15.55 -8.58
CA PRO A 290 16.56 -14.52 -7.77
C PRO A 290 15.68 -13.26 -7.74
N THR A 291 14.50 -13.36 -7.16
CA THR A 291 13.75 -12.16 -6.72
C THR A 291 14.42 -11.71 -5.44
N ILE A 292 15.53 -11.00 -5.56
CA ILE A 292 16.21 -10.38 -4.41
C ILE A 292 15.26 -9.29 -3.90
N SER A 293 14.47 -9.66 -2.90
CA SER A 293 13.55 -8.74 -2.21
C SER A 293 14.37 -7.72 -1.43
N THR A 294 13.99 -6.46 -1.50
CA THR A 294 14.47 -5.41 -0.60
C THR A 294 13.84 -5.50 0.79
N MET A 295 12.90 -6.44 1.00
CA MET A 295 12.21 -6.70 2.24
C MET A 295 12.87 -7.86 2.98
N TYR A 296 13.35 -7.61 4.17
CA TYR A 296 14.09 -8.58 4.99
C TYR A 296 13.21 -9.35 5.98
N GLY A 297 11.96 -8.92 6.18
CA GLY A 297 11.01 -9.61 7.08
C GLY A 297 10.83 -11.10 6.79
N PRO A 298 10.62 -11.54 5.54
CA PRO A 298 10.55 -12.97 5.20
C PRO A 298 11.84 -13.73 5.51
N ILE A 299 13.00 -13.11 5.31
CA ILE A 299 14.30 -13.70 5.64
C ILE A 299 14.44 -13.91 7.14
N LEU A 300 13.95 -12.97 7.95
CA LEU A 300 13.96 -13.10 9.41
C LEU A 300 13.09 -14.27 9.88
N GLU A 301 11.92 -14.47 9.28
CA GLU A 301 11.03 -15.61 9.58
C GLU A 301 11.68 -16.94 9.21
N GLU A 302 12.24 -17.07 8.00
CA GLU A 302 12.95 -18.27 7.54
C GLU A 302 14.18 -18.57 8.41
N PHE A 303 14.93 -17.55 8.79
CA PHE A 303 16.08 -17.68 9.68
C PHE A 303 15.68 -18.18 11.07
N ALA A 304 14.60 -17.62 11.63
CA ALA A 304 14.10 -17.98 12.94
C ALA A 304 13.50 -19.40 12.97
N PHE A 305 12.81 -19.80 11.89
CA PHE A 305 12.07 -21.07 11.79
C PHE A 305 12.42 -21.81 10.50
N PRO A 306 13.65 -22.31 10.34
CA PRO A 306 14.09 -22.95 9.10
C PRO A 306 13.27 -24.20 8.74
N SER A 307 12.72 -24.91 9.73
CA SER A 307 11.87 -26.09 9.54
C SER A 307 10.43 -25.76 9.14
N ALA A 308 10.00 -24.51 9.25
CA ALA A 308 8.66 -24.09 8.83
C ALA A 308 8.53 -23.86 7.31
N VAL A 309 9.65 -23.82 6.59
CA VAL A 309 9.66 -23.59 5.15
C VAL A 309 8.98 -24.74 4.42
N GLY A 310 7.89 -24.43 3.70
CA GLY A 310 7.11 -25.42 2.94
C GLY A 310 6.09 -26.23 3.75
N ASP A 311 5.99 -26.04 5.06
CA ASP A 311 4.98 -26.65 5.92
C ASP A 311 3.95 -25.63 6.36
N ASP A 312 2.73 -25.72 5.83
CA ASP A 312 1.63 -24.83 6.17
C ASP A 312 1.01 -25.11 7.57
N ASN A 313 1.31 -26.30 8.14
CA ASN A 313 0.82 -26.73 9.45
C ASN A 313 1.93 -26.77 10.49
N TYR A 314 3.05 -26.08 10.25
CA TYR A 314 4.18 -26.08 11.16
C TYR A 314 3.77 -25.59 12.56
N ASP A 315 4.07 -26.40 13.55
CA ASP A 315 3.92 -26.02 14.96
C ASP A 315 5.13 -25.18 15.40
N TYR A 316 4.90 -23.90 15.62
CA TYR A 316 5.92 -22.96 16.08
C TYR A 316 6.36 -23.16 17.54
N GLY A 317 5.74 -24.10 18.25
CA GLY A 317 5.95 -24.29 19.70
C GLY A 317 5.56 -23.04 20.51
N TYR A 318 4.63 -22.23 19.99
CA TYR A 318 4.19 -21.01 20.62
C TYR A 318 3.08 -21.28 21.65
N THR A 319 3.30 -20.79 22.86
CA THR A 319 2.29 -20.82 23.93
C THR A 319 1.78 -19.39 24.16
N PRO A 320 0.50 -19.11 23.89
CA PRO A 320 -0.05 -17.78 24.11
C PRO A 320 -0.12 -17.42 25.59
N PRO A 321 0.17 -16.16 25.97
CA PRO A 321 0.02 -15.71 27.37
C PRO A 321 -1.45 -15.79 27.80
N ALA A 322 -1.69 -16.41 28.95
CA ALA A 322 -3.04 -16.63 29.47
C ALA A 322 -3.68 -15.34 30.00
N THR A 323 -2.88 -14.44 30.55
CA THR A 323 -3.35 -13.21 31.17
C THR A 323 -2.61 -11.97 30.64
N ARG A 324 -3.16 -10.79 30.93
CA ARG A 324 -2.47 -9.52 30.61
C ARG A 324 -1.13 -9.38 31.35
N VAL A 325 -1.01 -9.93 32.54
CA VAL A 325 0.23 -9.90 33.31
C VAL A 325 1.33 -10.69 32.60
N ASP A 326 0.98 -11.84 32.04
CA ASP A 326 1.92 -12.67 31.26
C ASP A 326 2.37 -11.97 29.96
N GLU A 327 1.47 -11.24 29.30
CA GLU A 327 1.78 -10.49 28.06
C GLU A 327 2.81 -9.39 28.24
N ILE A 328 2.83 -8.73 29.42
CA ILE A 328 3.73 -7.61 29.69
C ILE A 328 5.02 -8.02 30.40
N LYS A 329 5.14 -9.31 30.76
CA LYS A 329 6.32 -9.83 31.42
C LYS A 329 7.52 -9.78 30.46
N PRO A 330 8.66 -9.20 30.87
CA PRO A 330 9.88 -9.26 30.10
C PRO A 330 10.31 -10.72 29.86
N PHE A 331 10.79 -10.97 28.65
CA PHE A 331 11.43 -12.25 28.34
C PHE A 331 12.88 -12.25 28.80
N GLU A 332 13.25 -13.20 29.63
CA GLU A 332 14.62 -13.41 30.09
C GLU A 332 15.21 -14.64 29.37
N SER A 333 16.27 -14.42 28.59
CA SER A 333 16.92 -15.51 27.86
C SER A 333 17.89 -16.28 28.73
N SER A 334 18.12 -17.57 28.40
CA SER A 334 19.19 -18.36 29.02
C SER A 334 20.59 -17.81 28.77
N HIS A 335 20.72 -16.87 27.84
CA HIS A 335 21.97 -16.20 27.50
C HIS A 335 22.19 -14.87 28.26
N GLY A 336 21.31 -14.52 29.19
CA GLY A 336 21.43 -13.36 30.08
C GLY A 336 21.05 -12.00 29.46
N TRP A 337 20.33 -11.97 28.33
CA TRP A 337 19.68 -10.76 27.82
C TRP A 337 18.18 -10.80 28.04
N THR A 338 17.56 -9.64 28.05
CA THR A 338 16.15 -9.46 28.31
C THR A 338 15.51 -8.65 27.19
N LEU A 339 14.29 -9.03 26.77
CA LEU A 339 13.44 -8.23 25.88
C LEU A 339 12.17 -7.82 26.62
N THR A 340 11.88 -6.53 26.65
CA THR A 340 10.70 -5.95 27.29
C THR A 340 9.62 -5.64 26.25
N PRO A 341 8.37 -6.12 26.46
CA PRO A 341 7.27 -5.82 25.54
C PRO A 341 7.00 -4.31 25.41
N PRO A 342 6.62 -3.84 24.21
CA PRO A 342 6.29 -2.43 24.00
C PRO A 342 5.08 -1.99 24.83
N LEU A 343 5.11 -0.77 25.34
CA LEU A 343 4.03 -0.15 26.12
C LEU A 343 3.53 -1.00 27.31
N ALA A 344 4.41 -1.82 27.91
CA ALA A 344 4.06 -2.68 29.05
C ALA A 344 3.46 -1.89 30.22
N GLU A 345 4.00 -0.69 30.50
CA GLU A 345 3.56 0.18 31.59
C GLU A 345 2.35 1.07 31.24
N MET A 346 1.93 1.09 29.98
CA MET A 346 0.87 1.97 29.51
C MET A 346 -0.55 1.39 29.61
N GLY A 347 -0.71 0.31 30.38
CA GLY A 347 -2.00 -0.33 30.60
C GLY A 347 -2.60 -0.89 29.31
N ARG A 348 -3.79 -0.38 28.92
CA ARG A 348 -4.52 -0.80 27.70
C ARG A 348 -4.48 0.26 26.60
N ALA A 349 -3.33 0.91 26.40
CA ALA A 349 -3.15 1.91 25.39
C ALA A 349 -3.38 1.36 23.98
N MET A 350 -4.23 2.04 23.21
CA MET A 350 -4.51 1.74 21.81
C MET A 350 -3.51 2.49 20.92
N ALA A 351 -2.27 2.00 20.89
CA ALA A 351 -1.18 2.49 20.08
C ALA A 351 -0.18 1.37 19.80
N PHE A 352 0.64 1.54 18.77
CA PHE A 352 1.75 0.66 18.48
C PHE A 352 3.08 1.41 18.64
N GLU A 353 4.06 0.72 19.25
CA GLU A 353 5.41 1.24 19.45
C GLU A 353 6.43 0.14 19.11
N PHE A 354 7.36 0.43 18.21
CA PHE A 354 8.32 -0.57 17.72
C PHE A 354 9.78 -0.09 17.82
N SER A 355 10.04 1.21 17.91
CA SER A 355 11.41 1.73 17.94
C SER A 355 12.21 1.26 19.15
N GLY A 356 11.53 1.04 20.28
CA GLY A 356 12.14 0.52 21.50
C GLY A 356 12.71 -0.89 21.32
N ILE A 357 12.05 -1.74 20.55
CA ILE A 357 12.53 -3.10 20.25
C ILE A 357 13.81 -3.06 19.42
N ASN A 358 13.89 -2.20 18.40
CA ASN A 358 15.13 -2.03 17.64
C ASN A 358 16.31 -1.63 18.54
N GLY A 359 16.07 -0.72 19.48
CA GLY A 359 17.10 -0.31 20.45
C GLY A 359 17.56 -1.46 21.37
N GLN A 360 16.62 -2.28 21.84
CA GLN A 360 16.93 -3.46 22.66
C GLN A 360 17.74 -4.50 21.88
N VAL A 361 17.32 -4.85 20.66
CA VAL A 361 18.05 -5.78 19.78
C VAL A 361 19.47 -5.25 19.49
N GLN A 362 19.60 -3.96 19.16
CA GLN A 362 20.89 -3.34 18.92
C GLN A 362 21.81 -3.41 20.14
N ALA A 363 21.30 -3.11 21.34
CA ALA A 363 22.06 -3.19 22.58
C ALA A 363 22.54 -4.62 22.86
N ILE A 364 21.65 -5.64 22.75
CA ILE A 364 22.01 -7.04 22.95
C ILE A 364 23.16 -7.49 22.03
N LEU A 365 23.12 -7.11 20.77
CA LEU A 365 24.16 -7.48 19.81
C LEU A 365 25.46 -6.70 20.01
N HIS A 366 25.37 -5.41 20.34
CA HIS A 366 26.51 -4.54 20.61
C HIS A 366 27.29 -4.99 21.87
N ASP A 367 26.60 -5.28 22.96
CA ASP A 367 27.22 -5.74 24.22
C ASP A 367 28.06 -7.01 24.06
N ARG A 368 27.82 -7.75 23.00
CA ARG A 368 28.52 -8.98 22.62
C ARG A 368 29.48 -8.81 21.45
N ASN A 369 29.81 -7.57 21.08
CA ASN A 369 30.67 -7.24 19.93
C ASN A 369 30.22 -7.95 18.63
N ASN A 370 28.92 -8.19 18.45
CA ASN A 370 28.31 -8.98 17.37
C ASN A 370 28.77 -10.46 17.29
N ALA A 371 29.56 -10.95 18.26
CA ALA A 371 30.03 -12.35 18.33
C ALA A 371 28.97 -13.24 18.99
N VAL A 372 27.75 -13.26 18.43
CA VAL A 372 26.61 -14.01 18.93
C VAL A 372 26.47 -15.32 18.15
N PRO A 373 26.44 -16.51 18.83
CA PRO A 373 26.23 -17.82 18.22
C PRO A 373 24.93 -17.88 17.39
N LEU A 374 24.91 -18.74 16.37
CA LEU A 374 23.79 -18.83 15.42
C LEU A 374 22.47 -19.18 16.12
N ASP A 375 22.50 -20.10 17.07
CA ASP A 375 21.30 -20.53 17.80
C ASP A 375 20.76 -19.41 18.72
N GLU A 376 21.64 -18.64 19.33
CA GLU A 376 21.27 -17.47 20.11
C GLU A 376 20.66 -16.36 19.22
N ARG A 377 21.23 -16.12 18.01
CA ARG A 377 20.64 -15.22 17.02
C ARG A 377 19.26 -15.68 16.58
N ARG A 378 19.05 -16.99 16.38
CA ARG A 378 17.73 -17.55 16.06
C ARG A 378 16.73 -17.34 17.22
N LEU A 379 17.18 -17.56 18.46
CA LEU A 379 16.36 -17.28 19.63
C LEU A 379 15.96 -15.79 19.68
N LEU A 380 16.93 -14.89 19.47
CA LEU A 380 16.67 -13.45 19.44
C LEU A 380 15.69 -13.08 18.33
N ALA A 381 15.79 -13.67 17.14
CA ALA A 381 14.84 -13.47 16.04
C ALA A 381 13.42 -13.92 16.40
N ARG A 382 13.28 -15.12 17.00
CA ARG A 382 11.99 -15.68 17.44
C ARG A 382 11.32 -14.78 18.47
N GLU A 383 12.06 -14.41 19.50
CA GLU A 383 11.53 -13.61 20.62
C GLU A 383 11.22 -12.17 20.20
N THR A 384 12.03 -11.58 19.31
CA THR A 384 11.76 -10.28 18.70
C THR A 384 10.41 -10.31 17.96
N MET A 385 10.19 -11.29 17.08
CA MET A 385 8.93 -11.43 16.36
C MET A 385 7.77 -11.76 17.30
N ARG A 386 7.95 -12.66 18.27
CA ARG A 386 6.91 -13.03 19.25
C ARG A 386 6.36 -11.80 19.96
N ILE A 387 7.24 -11.03 20.59
CA ILE A 387 6.86 -9.87 21.40
C ILE A 387 6.10 -8.82 20.58
N VAL A 388 6.54 -8.52 19.35
CA VAL A 388 5.87 -7.52 18.53
C VAL A 388 4.55 -8.05 17.94
N PHE A 389 4.44 -9.34 17.66
CA PHE A 389 3.19 -9.94 17.18
C PHE A 389 2.16 -10.07 18.30
N GLU A 390 2.57 -10.40 19.53
CA GLU A 390 1.73 -10.32 20.71
C GLU A 390 1.27 -8.88 20.98
N HIS A 391 2.15 -7.90 20.77
CA HIS A 391 1.79 -6.48 20.88
C HIS A 391 0.70 -6.08 19.88
N LEU A 392 0.74 -6.58 18.64
CA LEU A 392 -0.33 -6.39 17.67
C LEU A 392 -1.64 -7.08 18.10
N ALA A 393 -1.56 -8.35 18.46
CA ALA A 393 -2.71 -9.18 18.84
C ALA A 393 -3.43 -8.64 20.08
N THR A 394 -2.68 -8.13 21.06
CA THR A 394 -3.24 -7.52 22.26
C THR A 394 -4.15 -6.32 21.95
N ARG A 395 -3.82 -5.48 20.95
CA ARG A 395 -4.69 -4.35 20.56
C ARG A 395 -5.95 -4.83 19.87
N ILE A 396 -5.89 -5.95 19.15
CA ILE A 396 -7.10 -6.60 18.62
C ILE A 396 -7.98 -7.05 19.78
N LEU A 397 -7.43 -7.70 20.81
CA LEU A 397 -8.18 -8.14 22.00
C LEU A 397 -8.83 -6.94 22.71
N PHE A 398 -8.09 -5.83 22.90
CA PHE A 398 -8.65 -4.61 23.52
C PHE A 398 -9.78 -3.98 22.71
N ALA A 399 -9.73 -4.12 21.38
CA ALA A 399 -10.80 -3.64 20.53
C ALA A 399 -12.04 -4.55 20.57
N LEU A 400 -11.85 -5.88 20.69
CA LEU A 400 -12.92 -6.85 20.77
C LEU A 400 -13.66 -6.81 22.10
N ASP A 401 -12.93 -6.61 23.22
CA ASP A 401 -13.52 -6.53 24.56
C ASP A 401 -13.88 -5.10 25.00
N GLY A 402 -13.70 -4.10 24.12
CA GLY A 402 -14.07 -2.71 24.39
C GLY A 402 -13.25 -2.04 25.51
N THR A 403 -12.13 -2.64 25.90
CA THR A 403 -11.33 -2.16 27.05
C THR A 403 -10.16 -1.27 26.66
N GLY A 404 -9.94 -1.07 25.35
CA GLY A 404 -8.92 -0.18 24.83
C GLY A 404 -9.11 1.27 25.27
N ARG A 405 -8.02 1.96 25.57
CA ARG A 405 -8.04 3.37 26.00
C ARG A 405 -7.19 4.20 25.03
N PRO A 406 -7.62 5.42 24.66
CA PRO A 406 -6.78 6.31 23.86
C PRO A 406 -5.41 6.48 24.50
N ALA A 407 -4.36 6.37 23.70
CA ALA A 407 -2.99 6.52 24.19
C ALA A 407 -2.75 7.99 24.58
N LYS A 408 -2.62 8.27 25.88
CA LYS A 408 -2.12 9.56 26.38
C LYS A 408 -0.60 9.51 26.38
N LEU A 409 0.02 9.54 25.20
CA LEU A 409 1.46 9.59 25.11
C LEU A 409 1.95 10.97 25.53
N ARG A 410 2.92 11.01 26.44
CA ARG A 410 3.56 12.27 26.83
C ARG A 410 4.27 12.82 25.58
N PRO A 411 4.12 14.12 25.25
CA PRO A 411 4.91 14.71 24.17
C PRO A 411 6.40 14.45 24.48
N ARG A 412 7.14 13.92 23.51
CA ARG A 412 8.59 13.72 23.62
C ARG A 412 9.21 15.03 24.07
N ARG A 413 9.85 15.06 25.24
CA ARG A 413 10.77 16.15 25.59
C ARG A 413 11.79 16.20 24.46
N GLY A 414 11.75 17.30 23.70
CA GLY A 414 12.64 17.53 22.57
C GLY A 414 14.06 17.21 22.98
N GLY A 415 14.71 16.36 22.18
CA GLY A 415 16.12 16.04 22.36
C GLY A 415 16.89 17.35 22.48
N ARG A 416 17.68 17.45 23.53
CA ARG A 416 18.55 18.58 23.83
C ARG A 416 19.38 18.84 22.57
N ALA A 417 19.04 19.92 21.85
CA ALA A 417 19.82 20.35 20.72
C ALA A 417 21.28 20.42 21.15
N ALA A 418 22.14 19.70 20.45
CA ALA A 418 23.58 19.79 20.65
C ALA A 418 23.97 21.27 20.55
N ARG A 419 24.54 21.78 21.61
CA ARG A 419 25.12 23.14 21.66
C ARG A 419 26.17 23.24 20.56
N GLY A 420 25.77 23.79 19.41
CA GLY A 420 26.73 24.21 18.41
C GLY A 420 27.66 25.28 19.00
N THR A 421 28.93 25.00 19.00
CA THR A 421 30.00 25.95 19.26
C THR A 421 29.88 27.10 18.26
N LYS A 422 29.60 28.31 18.76
CA LYS A 422 29.71 29.55 17.99
C LYS A 422 31.17 29.74 17.61
N SER A 423 31.48 29.64 16.33
CA SER A 423 32.70 30.24 15.78
C SER A 423 32.37 31.70 15.47
N GLU A 424 33.07 32.60 16.16
CA GLU A 424 33.10 34.01 15.85
C GLU A 424 33.76 34.20 14.47
N VAL A 425 33.01 34.80 13.54
CA VAL A 425 33.60 35.35 12.31
C VAL A 425 33.40 36.85 12.35
N ALA A 426 34.54 37.54 12.28
CA ALA A 426 34.69 38.98 12.35
C ALA A 426 33.96 39.70 11.22
N GLU A 427 33.26 40.78 11.58
CA GLU A 427 32.73 41.78 10.64
C GLU A 427 33.86 42.46 9.86
N ASN A 428 33.72 42.46 8.54
CA ASN A 428 34.48 43.40 7.71
C ASN A 428 33.48 44.30 6.95
N LYS A 429 33.51 45.58 7.29
CA LYS A 429 32.75 46.65 6.65
C LYS A 429 33.39 46.96 5.29
N GLY A 430 32.63 46.95 4.24
CA GLY A 430 33.01 47.45 2.91
C GLY A 430 31.80 48.01 2.19
N THR A 431 31.88 49.28 1.94
CA THR A 431 30.97 50.26 1.33
C THR A 431 30.50 49.94 -0.09
N GLY A 432 29.19 50.14 -0.33
CA GLY A 432 28.62 50.91 -1.47
C GLY A 432 28.45 50.25 -2.82
N GLN A 433 27.22 50.06 -3.26
CA GLN A 433 26.58 50.82 -4.35
C GLN A 433 25.21 50.20 -4.73
N ASP A 434 24.25 51.10 -4.89
CA ASP A 434 22.87 50.86 -5.31
C ASP A 434 22.75 50.18 -6.68
N ILE A 435 21.91 49.16 -6.78
CA ILE A 435 21.20 48.83 -8.03
C ILE A 435 19.75 48.57 -7.68
N THR A 436 18.91 49.51 -8.08
CA THR A 436 17.45 49.50 -8.02
C THR A 436 16.92 48.42 -8.96
N THR A 437 16.33 47.39 -8.46
CA THR A 437 15.48 46.49 -9.26
C THR A 437 14.05 46.56 -8.70
N THR A 438 13.19 47.20 -9.47
CA THR A 438 11.77 47.38 -9.20
C THR A 438 11.06 46.02 -9.27
N THR A 439 10.70 45.46 -8.13
CA THR A 439 9.80 44.31 -8.08
C THR A 439 8.40 44.80 -7.76
N THR A 440 7.52 44.74 -8.75
CA THR A 440 6.07 45.04 -8.59
C THR A 440 5.44 43.91 -7.78
N THR A 441 5.25 44.12 -6.49
CA THR A 441 4.46 43.24 -5.64
C THR A 441 3.01 43.67 -5.75
N THR A 442 2.22 42.84 -6.41
CA THR A 442 0.76 42.99 -6.45
C THR A 442 0.19 42.60 -5.09
N MET A 443 -0.18 43.60 -4.30
CA MET A 443 -1.05 43.40 -3.14
C MET A 443 -2.47 43.12 -3.67
N ILE A 444 -2.93 41.90 -3.53
CA ILE A 444 -4.34 41.53 -3.66
C ILE A 444 -4.81 40.95 -2.32
N THR A 445 -5.49 41.80 -1.56
CA THR A 445 -6.70 41.57 -0.78
C THR A 445 -6.64 40.49 0.32
N GLU A 446 -6.11 40.86 1.46
CA GLU A 446 -6.56 40.37 2.77
C GLU A 446 -7.62 41.32 3.34
N ILE A 447 -8.83 41.31 2.89
CA ILE A 447 -10.01 41.83 3.59
C ILE A 447 -11.23 41.18 2.92
N LYS A 448 -11.58 39.94 3.33
CA LYS A 448 -12.93 39.35 3.19
C LYS A 448 -13.09 37.97 3.84
N THR A 449 -12.26 37.56 4.77
CA THR A 449 -12.34 36.22 5.36
C THR A 449 -12.78 36.16 6.83
N GLU A 450 -12.98 37.28 7.49
CA GLU A 450 -13.41 37.24 8.92
C GLU A 450 -14.92 37.22 9.13
N ASN A 451 -15.73 37.62 8.16
CA ASN A 451 -17.21 37.59 8.32
C ASN A 451 -17.86 36.30 7.81
N GLU A 452 -17.23 35.57 6.87
CA GLU A 452 -17.76 34.27 6.40
C GLU A 452 -17.43 33.09 7.35
N GLN A 453 -16.44 33.24 8.22
CA GLN A 453 -16.12 32.24 9.23
C GLN A 453 -17.01 32.28 10.47
N LYS A 454 -17.63 33.41 10.79
CA LYS A 454 -18.57 33.52 11.92
C LYS A 454 -19.97 33.01 11.61
N GLU A 455 -20.42 33.08 10.36
CA GLU A 455 -21.74 32.55 9.98
C GLU A 455 -21.73 31.04 9.73
N ALA A 456 -20.56 30.43 9.52
CA ALA A 456 -20.40 28.97 9.37
C ALA A 456 -20.27 28.24 10.71
N GLU A 457 -19.98 28.94 11.81
CA GLU A 457 -19.79 28.34 13.14
C GLU A 457 -21.10 28.27 13.96
N GLU A 458 -22.13 29.08 13.59
CA GLU A 458 -23.44 29.08 14.26
C GLU A 458 -24.48 28.09 13.70
N ALA A 459 -24.15 27.32 12.63
CA ALA A 459 -25.10 26.43 11.97
C ALA A 459 -24.79 24.93 12.13
N ARG A 460 -23.94 24.54 13.07
CA ARG A 460 -23.74 23.12 13.43
C ARG A 460 -24.10 22.88 14.88
N GLU A 461 -25.38 22.77 15.16
CA GLU A 461 -25.78 21.93 16.29
C GLU A 461 -25.25 20.51 16.04
N PRO A 462 -24.54 19.90 17.01
CA PRO A 462 -24.19 18.50 16.89
C PRO A 462 -25.51 17.72 16.85
N ALA A 463 -25.77 17.04 15.72
CA ALA A 463 -26.82 16.05 15.68
C ALA A 463 -26.56 15.08 16.84
N THR A 464 -27.41 15.10 17.83
CA THR A 464 -27.49 14.07 18.85
C THR A 464 -27.88 12.79 18.13
N VAL A 465 -26.88 12.00 17.76
CA VAL A 465 -27.08 10.62 17.36
C VAL A 465 -27.47 9.91 18.66
N ASP A 466 -28.69 9.40 18.70
CA ASP A 466 -29.13 8.50 19.76
C ASP A 466 -28.19 7.27 19.73
N ASP A 467 -27.22 7.26 20.67
CA ASP A 467 -26.15 6.25 20.79
C ASP A 467 -26.64 4.94 21.48
N ASP A 468 -27.94 4.64 21.47
CA ASP A 468 -28.52 3.52 22.22
C ASP A 468 -28.73 2.22 21.41
N GLU A 469 -28.41 2.17 20.12
CA GLU A 469 -28.31 0.88 19.42
C GLU A 469 -26.91 0.27 19.65
N ALA A 470 -26.84 -0.79 20.44
CA ALA A 470 -25.62 -1.54 20.68
C ALA A 470 -25.01 -1.95 19.34
N GLU A 471 -23.81 -1.45 19.03
CA GLU A 471 -23.11 -1.80 17.79
C GLU A 471 -23.04 -3.33 17.63
N PRO A 472 -23.29 -3.87 16.43
CA PRO A 472 -23.21 -5.31 16.21
C PRO A 472 -21.79 -5.83 16.52
N PRO A 473 -21.70 -7.05 17.12
CA PRO A 473 -20.42 -7.60 17.55
C PRO A 473 -19.50 -7.84 16.34
N ILE A 474 -18.21 -7.59 16.51
CA ILE A 474 -17.18 -7.91 15.54
C ILE A 474 -17.05 -9.44 15.43
N ARG A 475 -17.25 -9.96 14.22
CA ARG A 475 -17.15 -11.40 13.92
C ARG A 475 -15.91 -11.76 13.09
N THR A 476 -15.24 -10.77 12.53
CA THR A 476 -14.09 -11.00 11.65
C THR A 476 -12.97 -10.01 11.95
N VAL A 477 -11.76 -10.55 12.02
CA VAL A 477 -10.49 -9.81 12.03
C VAL A 477 -9.76 -10.10 10.73
N VAL A 478 -9.36 -9.04 10.05
CA VAL A 478 -8.61 -9.09 8.80
C VAL A 478 -7.16 -8.75 9.07
N LEU A 479 -6.22 -9.56 8.59
CA LEU A 479 -4.79 -9.21 8.53
C LEU A 479 -4.44 -8.83 7.10
N ALA A 480 -4.07 -7.58 6.83
CA ALA A 480 -3.74 -7.09 5.49
C ALA A 480 -2.43 -6.29 5.48
N GLY A 481 -1.80 -6.17 4.31
CA GLY A 481 -0.49 -5.57 4.14
C GLY A 481 0.64 -6.60 4.06
N GLY A 482 1.84 -6.17 3.66
CA GLY A 482 2.97 -7.07 3.38
C GLY A 482 3.38 -7.96 4.56
N VAL A 483 3.36 -7.41 5.79
CA VAL A 483 3.71 -8.16 7.01
C VAL A 483 2.65 -9.22 7.36
N ALA A 484 1.39 -9.05 6.92
CA ALA A 484 0.35 -10.05 7.09
C ALA A 484 0.62 -11.37 6.33
N SER A 485 1.58 -11.39 5.40
CA SER A 485 2.04 -12.62 4.76
C SER A 485 2.86 -13.51 5.70
N ASN A 486 3.42 -12.98 6.79
CA ASN A 486 4.19 -13.71 7.78
C ASN A 486 3.31 -14.77 8.47
N ARG A 487 3.73 -16.04 8.39
CA ARG A 487 2.95 -17.17 8.91
C ARG A 487 2.96 -17.20 10.45
N TYR A 488 4.09 -16.87 11.05
CA TYR A 488 4.20 -16.81 12.51
C TYR A 488 3.30 -15.73 13.12
N LEU A 489 3.16 -14.56 12.45
CA LEU A 489 2.19 -13.54 12.87
C LEU A 489 0.76 -14.11 12.90
N ARG A 490 0.35 -14.81 11.83
CA ARG A 490 -0.99 -15.41 11.76
C ARG A 490 -1.21 -16.43 12.86
N HIS A 491 -0.19 -17.27 13.10
CA HIS A 491 -0.21 -18.27 14.18
C HIS A 491 -0.36 -17.61 15.56
N VAL A 492 0.44 -16.59 15.86
CA VAL A 492 0.38 -15.85 17.15
C VAL A 492 -0.99 -15.20 17.36
N VAL A 493 -1.51 -14.50 16.33
CA VAL A 493 -2.83 -13.84 16.43
C VAL A 493 -3.93 -14.87 16.65
N ARG A 494 -3.96 -15.97 15.89
CA ARG A 494 -4.98 -17.02 16.06
C ARG A 494 -4.91 -17.65 17.45
N SER A 495 -3.72 -18.06 17.87
CA SER A 495 -3.50 -18.69 19.18
C SER A 495 -3.93 -17.79 20.34
N LEU A 496 -3.64 -16.49 20.26
CA LEU A 496 -4.08 -15.53 21.28
C LEU A 496 -5.59 -15.33 21.28
N LEU A 497 -6.23 -15.22 20.12
CA LEU A 497 -7.69 -15.13 20.04
C LEU A 497 -8.35 -16.37 20.63
N ASP A 498 -7.84 -17.56 20.33
CA ASP A 498 -8.37 -18.82 20.86
C ASP A 498 -8.23 -18.90 22.40
N ALA A 499 -7.04 -18.59 22.91
CA ALA A 499 -6.74 -18.63 24.34
C ALA A 499 -7.56 -17.60 25.15
N ARG A 500 -8.04 -16.53 24.51
CA ARG A 500 -8.81 -15.46 25.14
C ARG A 500 -10.32 -15.52 24.91
N GLY A 501 -10.83 -16.64 24.40
CA GLY A 501 -12.26 -16.89 24.24
C GLY A 501 -12.86 -16.34 22.95
N TYR A 502 -12.02 -15.93 21.97
CA TYR A 502 -12.44 -15.42 20.65
C TYR A 502 -12.25 -16.45 19.54
N ALA A 503 -12.38 -17.74 19.84
CA ALA A 503 -12.29 -18.82 18.84
C ALA A 503 -13.36 -18.72 17.74
N ASN A 504 -14.50 -18.09 18.04
CA ASN A 504 -15.58 -17.82 17.10
C ASN A 504 -15.36 -16.61 16.18
N VAL A 505 -14.33 -15.80 16.44
CA VAL A 505 -13.96 -14.69 15.57
C VAL A 505 -13.12 -15.21 14.42
N ALA A 506 -13.61 -15.03 13.20
CA ALA A 506 -12.89 -15.43 11.99
C ALA A 506 -11.61 -14.58 11.81
N LEU A 507 -10.51 -15.22 11.45
CA LEU A 507 -9.27 -14.55 11.07
C LEU A 507 -9.09 -14.70 9.56
N GLU A 508 -9.27 -13.62 8.82
CA GLU A 508 -9.13 -13.60 7.36
C GLU A 508 -7.78 -13.01 6.95
N CYS A 509 -7.03 -13.78 6.18
CA CYS A 509 -5.73 -13.36 5.65
C CYS A 509 -5.77 -13.50 4.13
N PRO A 510 -5.72 -12.41 3.37
CA PRO A 510 -5.61 -12.48 1.92
C PRO A 510 -4.40 -13.32 1.49
N PRO A 511 -4.45 -13.97 0.31
CA PRO A 511 -3.27 -14.63 -0.25
C PRO A 511 -2.10 -13.64 -0.37
N PRO A 512 -0.84 -14.08 -0.22
CA PRO A 512 0.34 -13.20 -0.26
C PRO A 512 0.38 -12.25 -1.47
N ALA A 513 -0.07 -12.74 -2.64
CA ALA A 513 -0.14 -11.94 -3.87
C ALA A 513 -1.14 -10.76 -3.80
N LEU A 514 -2.09 -10.78 -2.86
CA LEU A 514 -3.06 -9.71 -2.62
C LEU A 514 -2.85 -8.97 -1.29
N CYS A 515 -1.91 -9.43 -0.45
CA CYS A 515 -1.56 -8.75 0.81
C CYS A 515 -0.71 -7.49 0.58
N THR A 516 0.20 -7.52 -0.40
CA THR A 516 1.05 -6.38 -0.77
C THR A 516 0.31 -5.45 -1.71
N ASP A 517 0.88 -4.26 -1.98
CA ASP A 517 0.32 -3.31 -2.93
C ASP A 517 0.03 -3.97 -4.27
N ASN A 518 -1.21 -3.82 -4.75
CA ASN A 518 -1.68 -4.34 -6.01
C ASN A 518 -2.89 -3.56 -6.52
N ALA A 519 -3.09 -3.54 -7.83
CA ALA A 519 -4.19 -2.78 -8.42
C ALA A 519 -5.57 -3.49 -8.28
N ALA A 520 -5.61 -4.80 -8.01
CA ALA A 520 -6.88 -5.50 -7.84
C ALA A 520 -7.63 -5.03 -6.58
N MET A 521 -6.91 -4.71 -5.48
CA MET A 521 -7.52 -4.13 -4.27
C MET A 521 -8.13 -2.75 -4.55
N VAL A 522 -7.43 -1.92 -5.36
CA VAL A 522 -7.93 -0.61 -5.79
C VAL A 522 -9.15 -0.76 -6.70
N GLY A 523 -9.12 -1.73 -7.61
CA GLY A 523 -10.26 -2.07 -8.46
C GLY A 523 -11.48 -2.51 -7.66
N TRP A 524 -11.28 -3.32 -6.60
CA TRP A 524 -12.36 -3.79 -5.75
C TRP A 524 -12.99 -2.66 -4.92
N ALA A 525 -12.18 -1.86 -4.23
CA ALA A 525 -12.68 -0.69 -3.52
C ALA A 525 -13.41 0.27 -4.48
N GLY A 526 -12.87 0.45 -5.69
CA GLY A 526 -13.52 1.19 -6.76
C GLY A 526 -14.88 0.62 -7.15
N LEU A 527 -15.01 -0.71 -7.30
CA LEU A 527 -16.27 -1.37 -7.64
C LEU A 527 -17.33 -1.20 -6.54
N GLU A 528 -16.95 -1.32 -5.26
CA GLU A 528 -17.88 -1.10 -4.15
C GLU A 528 -18.31 0.37 -4.07
N MET A 529 -17.38 1.32 -4.19
CA MET A 529 -17.68 2.76 -4.20
C MET A 529 -18.54 3.15 -5.40
N TYR A 530 -18.24 2.62 -6.59
CA TYR A 530 -19.01 2.87 -7.80
C TYR A 530 -20.44 2.35 -7.67
N ALA A 531 -20.62 1.12 -7.16
CA ALA A 531 -21.93 0.53 -6.91
C ALA A 531 -22.74 1.31 -5.85
N ALA A 532 -22.05 1.94 -4.89
CA ALA A 532 -22.66 2.85 -3.90
C ALA A 532 -22.97 4.26 -4.46
N GLY A 533 -22.79 4.49 -5.78
CA GLY A 533 -23.11 5.74 -6.45
C GLY A 533 -22.03 6.82 -6.38
N TRP A 534 -20.81 6.48 -5.94
CA TRP A 534 -19.71 7.44 -5.88
C TRP A 534 -18.93 7.52 -7.21
N ARG A 535 -18.50 8.73 -7.54
CA ARG A 535 -17.61 9.07 -8.67
C ARG A 535 -16.61 10.12 -8.20
N SER A 536 -15.57 10.37 -8.98
CA SER A 536 -14.59 11.42 -8.69
C SER A 536 -14.59 12.46 -9.80
N ALA A 537 -14.51 13.71 -9.42
CA ALA A 537 -14.31 14.83 -10.35
C ALA A 537 -12.93 14.73 -11.02
N LEU A 538 -12.79 15.26 -12.22
CA LEU A 538 -11.54 15.18 -12.99
C LEU A 538 -10.45 16.14 -12.49
N ASP A 539 -10.80 17.14 -11.67
CA ASP A 539 -9.87 18.09 -11.06
C ASP A 539 -9.19 17.58 -9.77
N VAL A 540 -9.58 16.39 -9.27
CA VAL A 540 -8.96 15.79 -8.08
C VAL A 540 -7.44 15.70 -8.22
N VAL A 541 -6.73 15.97 -7.13
CA VAL A 541 -5.28 15.91 -7.04
C VAL A 541 -4.82 14.78 -6.12
N ALA A 542 -3.56 14.36 -6.27
CA ALA A 542 -2.93 13.38 -5.40
C ALA A 542 -2.85 13.89 -3.95
N ILE A 543 -3.11 13.01 -2.98
CA ILE A 543 -3.15 13.35 -1.55
C ILE A 543 -2.07 12.55 -0.82
N ARG A 544 -1.05 13.24 -0.32
CA ARG A 544 0.06 12.59 0.37
C ARG A 544 -0.37 11.95 1.71
N LYS A 545 -1.24 12.62 2.45
CA LYS A 545 -1.81 12.14 3.72
C LYS A 545 -3.32 12.23 3.61
N TRP A 546 -4.00 11.12 3.72
CA TRP A 546 -5.44 11.02 3.61
C TRP A 546 -5.96 10.05 4.65
N GLY A 547 -6.66 10.58 5.66
CA GLY A 547 -7.22 9.80 6.75
C GLY A 547 -8.37 8.91 6.30
N LEU A 548 -8.59 7.82 7.04
CA LEU A 548 -9.75 6.93 6.85
C LEU A 548 -10.93 7.33 7.74
N ASP A 549 -10.61 7.87 8.94
CA ASP A 549 -11.58 8.11 10.00
C ASP A 549 -12.40 9.37 9.73
N PRO A 550 -13.73 9.28 9.57
CA PRO A 550 -14.58 10.44 9.36
C PRO A 550 -14.58 11.43 10.55
N ARG A 551 -14.14 11.00 11.73
CA ARG A 551 -13.94 11.86 12.92
C ARG A 551 -12.55 12.49 12.97
N GLY A 552 -11.66 12.10 12.04
CA GLY A 552 -10.35 12.73 11.87
C GLY A 552 -10.45 14.15 11.32
N LYS A 553 -9.33 14.90 11.39
CA LYS A 553 -9.26 16.29 10.90
C LYS A 553 -9.65 16.45 9.43
N ASP A 554 -9.41 15.42 8.63
CA ASP A 554 -9.66 15.40 7.17
C ASP A 554 -11.11 14.96 6.86
N GLY A 555 -11.94 14.62 7.86
CA GLY A 555 -13.29 14.09 7.66
C GLY A 555 -13.32 12.73 6.97
N GLY A 556 -12.24 11.96 7.01
CA GLY A 556 -12.11 10.61 6.45
C GLY A 556 -12.14 10.56 4.93
N ILE A 557 -12.61 9.44 4.40
CA ILE A 557 -12.62 9.19 2.96
C ILE A 557 -13.42 10.24 2.19
N LEU A 558 -14.60 10.61 2.69
CA LEU A 558 -15.51 11.54 2.04
C LEU A 558 -15.29 13.01 2.45
N GLY A 559 -14.49 13.28 3.49
CA GLY A 559 -14.21 14.65 3.95
C GLY A 559 -13.31 15.44 2.98
N ILE A 560 -12.61 14.75 2.09
CA ILE A 560 -11.79 15.36 1.05
C ILE A 560 -12.65 15.65 -0.19
N GLY A 561 -12.56 16.86 -0.73
CA GLY A 561 -13.30 17.28 -1.92
C GLY A 561 -13.02 16.43 -3.17
N GLY A 562 -13.90 16.56 -4.17
CA GLY A 562 -13.80 15.90 -5.46
C GLY A 562 -14.64 14.62 -5.58
N TRP A 563 -15.49 14.31 -4.61
CA TRP A 563 -16.52 13.28 -4.71
C TRP A 563 -17.78 13.83 -5.38
N VAL A 564 -18.35 13.04 -6.28
CA VAL A 564 -19.59 13.31 -7.00
C VAL A 564 -20.53 12.14 -6.84
N ARG A 565 -21.82 12.38 -6.62
CA ARG A 565 -22.86 11.36 -6.68
C ARG A 565 -23.30 11.18 -8.14
N GLY A 566 -23.32 9.94 -8.62
CA GLY A 566 -23.74 9.57 -9.98
C GLY A 566 -25.05 8.84 -10.01
#